data_065ed6be437d28f6f74acc26a75495fd
#
_entry.id   065ed6be437d28f6f74acc26a75495fd
#
_cell.length_a   1.000
_cell.length_b   1.000
_cell.length_c   1.000
_cell.angle_alpha   90.00
_cell.angle_beta   90.00
_cell.angle_gamma   90.00
#
_symmetry.space_group_name_H-M   'P 1'
#
loop_
_entity.id
_entity.type
_entity.pdbx_description
1 polymer ?
#
loop_
_entity_poly.entity_id
_entity_poly.type
_entity_poly.pdbx_seq_one_letter_code
_entity_poly.pdbx_strand_id
1 'polypeptide(L)'
;MMGIEGLASLTERAKANALHNGLEHQVSFMQSNLFEVTPETIQSWGKADRWLIDPPREGAMEICQVLANIHEHQGDDTKLLPQRIVYVSCNPKTLARDIDMLCNQAGYTLKSAGIINMFPHTSHVESIAVFDKK
;
A
#
# COMPACT_ATOMS: atom_id res chain seq x y z
N MET A 1 9.22 11.31 2.73
CA MET A 1 8.43 10.05 2.83
C MET A 1 7.22 10.29 3.71
N MET A 2 6.08 9.72 3.38
CA MET A 2 4.87 9.78 4.20
C MET A 2 4.46 8.38 4.62
N GLY A 3 4.20 8.16 5.90
CA GLY A 3 3.63 6.94 6.45
C GLY A 3 2.15 7.15 6.78
N ILE A 4 1.31 6.19 6.40
CA ILE A 4 -0.13 6.23 6.65
C ILE A 4 -0.51 4.99 7.45
N GLU A 5 -1.17 5.20 8.58
CA GLU A 5 -1.48 4.16 9.55
C GLU A 5 -2.90 4.34 10.08
N GLY A 6 -3.62 3.24 10.26
CA GLY A 6 -4.99 3.26 10.77
C GLY A 6 -5.11 3.56 12.25
N LEU A 7 -4.10 3.19 13.04
CA LEU A 7 -4.13 3.35 14.49
C LEU A 7 -3.38 4.59 14.96
N ALA A 8 -4.06 5.46 15.71
CA ALA A 8 -3.47 6.68 16.27
C ALA A 8 -2.24 6.40 17.12
N SER A 9 -2.27 5.35 17.94
CA SER A 9 -1.15 4.96 18.82
C SER A 9 0.11 4.58 18.03
N LEU A 10 -0.05 3.91 16.89
CA LEU A 10 1.07 3.53 16.02
C LEU A 10 1.60 4.75 15.25
N THR A 11 0.71 5.64 14.84
CA THR A 11 1.10 6.91 14.21
C THR A 11 1.94 7.76 15.17
N GLU A 12 1.52 7.90 16.42
CA GLU A 12 2.28 8.65 17.43
C GLU A 12 3.61 7.99 17.76
N ARG A 13 3.65 6.66 17.85
CA ARG A 13 4.91 5.92 18.03
C ARG A 13 5.88 6.14 16.87
N ALA A 14 5.37 6.12 15.64
CA ALA A 14 6.19 6.36 14.45
C ALA A 14 6.80 7.77 14.46
N LYS A 15 6.01 8.78 14.83
CA LYS A 15 6.50 10.17 14.99
C LYS A 15 7.59 10.25 16.07
N ALA A 16 7.37 9.63 17.22
CA ALA A 16 8.35 9.62 18.32
C ALA A 16 9.65 8.92 17.90
N ASN A 17 9.57 7.80 17.19
CA ASN A 17 10.72 7.09 16.67
C ASN A 17 11.50 7.92 15.64
N ALA A 18 10.80 8.61 14.75
CA ALA A 18 11.43 9.51 13.78
C ALA A 18 12.20 10.64 14.48
N LEU A 19 11.58 11.28 15.47
CA LEU A 19 12.23 12.31 16.29
C LEU A 19 13.46 11.76 17.01
N HIS A 20 13.35 10.61 17.65
CA HIS A 20 14.45 9.97 18.37
C HIS A 20 15.65 9.66 17.45
N ASN A 21 15.40 9.35 16.19
CA ASN A 21 16.42 9.04 15.19
C ASN A 21 16.84 10.24 14.32
N GLY A 22 16.37 11.44 14.60
CA GLY A 22 16.70 12.64 13.85
C GLY A 22 16.13 12.68 12.44
N LEU A 23 15.03 11.99 12.19
CA LEU A 23 14.39 11.84 10.87
C LEU A 23 13.11 12.67 10.72
N GLU A 24 12.73 13.44 11.72
CA GLU A 24 11.48 14.21 11.78
C GLU A 24 11.30 15.18 10.60
N HIS A 25 12.39 15.63 9.99
CA HIS A 25 12.35 16.52 8.82
C HIS A 25 12.25 15.78 7.48
N GLN A 26 12.44 14.46 7.47
CA GLN A 26 12.45 13.63 6.26
C GLN A 26 11.20 12.80 6.11
N VAL A 27 10.44 12.61 7.18
CA VAL A 27 9.25 11.77 7.22
C VAL A 27 8.09 12.50 7.85
N SER A 28 6.89 12.21 7.39
CA SER A 28 5.63 12.64 8.00
C SER A 28 4.71 11.45 8.17
N PHE A 29 3.80 11.52 9.13
CA PHE A 29 2.86 10.44 9.40
C PHE A 29 1.45 10.99 9.49
N MET A 30 0.50 10.26 8.91
CA MET A 30 -0.92 10.59 8.93
C MET A 30 -1.72 9.39 9.40
N GLN A 31 -2.69 9.63 10.27
CA GLN A 31 -3.69 8.62 10.59
C GLN A 31 -4.79 8.64 9.53
N SER A 32 -5.12 7.47 9.00
CA SER A 32 -6.24 7.31 8.07
C SER A 32 -6.82 5.91 8.19
N ASN A 33 -8.14 5.80 8.15
CA ASN A 33 -8.80 4.50 8.14
C ASN A 33 -8.65 3.87 6.75
N LEU A 34 -7.76 2.88 6.65
CA LEU A 34 -7.41 2.22 5.39
C LEU A 34 -8.50 1.24 4.88
N PHE A 35 -9.55 1.00 5.67
CA PHE A 35 -10.73 0.25 5.25
C PHE A 35 -11.85 1.14 4.68
N GLU A 36 -11.66 2.46 4.71
CA GLU A 36 -12.64 3.45 4.21
C GLU A 36 -11.97 4.45 3.25
N VAL A 37 -11.11 3.94 2.38
CA VAL A 37 -10.37 4.77 1.42
C VAL A 37 -11.26 5.16 0.25
N THR A 38 -11.20 6.44 -0.11
CA THR A 38 -11.90 7.01 -1.27
C THR A 38 -10.90 7.73 -2.18
N PRO A 39 -11.28 8.11 -3.42
CA PRO A 39 -10.41 8.94 -4.26
C PRO A 39 -9.98 10.25 -3.57
N GLU A 40 -10.88 10.88 -2.82
CA GLU A 40 -10.58 12.08 -2.04
C GLU A 40 -9.56 11.82 -0.94
N THR A 41 -9.60 10.63 -0.33
CA THR A 41 -8.58 10.20 0.63
C THR A 41 -7.20 10.14 -0.03
N ILE A 42 -7.10 9.53 -1.22
CA ILE A 42 -5.85 9.46 -1.99
C ILE A 42 -5.36 10.87 -2.35
N GLN A 43 -6.25 11.77 -2.75
CA GLN A 43 -5.90 13.17 -3.02
C GLN A 43 -5.31 13.85 -1.79
N SER A 44 -5.86 13.60 -0.61
CA SER A 44 -5.36 14.18 0.65
C SER A 44 -3.95 13.71 1.00
N TRP A 45 -3.56 12.51 0.58
CA TRP A 45 -2.21 12.00 0.77
C TRP A 45 -1.19 12.65 -0.17
N GLY A 46 -1.67 13.19 -1.29
CA GLY A 46 -0.83 13.78 -2.33
C GLY A 46 -0.18 12.73 -3.23
N LYS A 47 0.60 13.22 -4.18
CA LYS A 47 1.29 12.36 -5.15
C LYS A 47 2.53 11.72 -4.51
N ALA A 48 2.66 10.40 -4.68
CA ALA A 48 3.89 9.67 -4.41
C ALA A 48 4.13 8.67 -5.54
N ASP A 49 5.35 8.64 -6.09
CA ASP A 49 5.66 7.79 -7.21
C ASP A 49 5.81 6.32 -6.84
N ARG A 50 6.10 6.03 -5.58
CA ARG A 50 6.32 4.67 -5.06
C ARG A 50 5.54 4.47 -3.78
N TRP A 51 4.78 3.38 -3.74
CA TRP A 51 4.04 2.96 -2.57
C TRP A 51 4.57 1.63 -2.05
N LEU A 52 4.69 1.53 -0.74
CA LEU A 52 4.83 0.27 -0.01
C LEU A 52 3.52 0.01 0.72
N ILE A 53 2.90 -1.12 0.45
CA ILE A 53 1.67 -1.58 1.08
C ILE A 53 2.00 -2.82 1.90
N ASP A 54 1.70 -2.78 3.19
CA ASP A 54 1.90 -3.90 4.12
C ASP A 54 0.63 -4.04 4.98
N PRO A 55 -0.44 -4.62 4.41
CA PRO A 55 -1.73 -4.68 5.04
C PRO A 55 -1.84 -5.84 6.03
N PRO A 56 -2.88 -5.86 6.88
CA PRO A 56 -3.20 -7.03 7.69
C PRO A 56 -3.62 -8.22 6.82
N ARG A 57 -3.99 -9.34 7.44
CA ARG A 57 -4.35 -10.59 6.74
C ARG A 57 -5.52 -10.43 5.76
N GLU A 58 -6.40 -9.49 6.00
CA GLU A 58 -7.53 -9.16 5.13
C GLU A 58 -7.11 -8.58 3.78
N GLY A 59 -5.86 -8.15 3.66
CA GLY A 59 -5.34 -7.51 2.47
C GLY A 59 -5.66 -6.02 2.40
N ALA A 60 -5.51 -5.44 1.22
CA ALA A 60 -5.73 -4.01 0.94
C ALA A 60 -6.78 -3.81 -0.16
N MET A 61 -7.88 -4.54 -0.09
CA MET A 61 -8.92 -4.53 -1.12
C MET A 61 -9.43 -3.11 -1.41
N GLU A 62 -9.70 -2.33 -0.38
CA GLU A 62 -10.25 -0.98 -0.50
C GLU A 62 -9.28 -0.05 -1.23
N ILE A 63 -7.99 -0.13 -0.93
CA ILE A 63 -6.96 0.63 -1.63
C ILE A 63 -6.90 0.20 -3.11
N CYS A 64 -6.85 -1.10 -3.38
CA CYS A 64 -6.79 -1.62 -4.74
C CYS A 64 -8.02 -1.21 -5.55
N GLN A 65 -9.21 -1.24 -4.94
CA GLN A 65 -10.46 -0.83 -5.57
C GLN A 65 -10.47 0.67 -5.91
N VAL A 66 -9.98 1.52 -5.02
CA VAL A 66 -9.88 2.96 -5.29
C VAL A 66 -8.89 3.23 -6.43
N LEU A 67 -7.75 2.55 -6.46
CA LEU A 67 -6.80 2.67 -7.58
C LEU A 67 -7.44 2.24 -8.90
N ALA A 68 -8.23 1.16 -8.89
CA ALA A 68 -8.99 0.71 -10.05
C ALA A 68 -10.00 1.76 -10.50
N ASN A 69 -10.77 2.33 -9.58
CA ASN A 69 -11.74 3.38 -9.87
C ASN A 69 -11.09 4.63 -10.47
N ILE A 70 -9.97 5.08 -9.92
CA ILE A 70 -9.22 6.22 -10.45
C ILE A 70 -8.71 5.92 -11.87
N HIS A 71 -8.20 4.71 -12.08
CA HIS A 71 -7.73 4.30 -13.39
C HIS A 71 -8.85 4.26 -14.44
N GLU A 72 -10.00 3.70 -14.08
CA GLU A 72 -11.17 3.56 -14.98
C GLU A 72 -11.72 4.92 -15.42
N HIS A 73 -11.81 5.87 -14.50
CA HIS A 73 -12.37 7.19 -14.79
C HIS A 73 -11.45 8.07 -15.66
N GLN A 74 -10.17 7.75 -15.77
CA GLN A 74 -9.18 8.43 -16.62
C GLN A 74 -9.17 9.96 -16.49
N GLY A 75 -9.52 10.48 -15.32
CA GLY A 75 -9.50 11.90 -15.01
C GLY A 75 -8.11 12.40 -14.58
N ASP A 76 -8.06 13.63 -14.08
CA ASP A 76 -6.83 14.23 -13.57
C ASP A 76 -6.22 13.46 -12.38
N ASP A 77 -7.05 12.72 -11.65
CA ASP A 77 -6.64 11.91 -10.50
C ASP A 77 -5.71 10.75 -10.89
N THR A 78 -5.63 10.37 -12.16
CA THR A 78 -4.66 9.36 -12.63
C THR A 78 -3.22 9.75 -12.37
N LYS A 79 -2.95 11.05 -12.21
CA LYS A 79 -1.63 11.57 -11.81
C LYS A 79 -1.23 11.17 -10.39
N LEU A 80 -2.20 10.80 -9.55
CA LEU A 80 -1.98 10.37 -8.18
C LEU A 80 -1.58 8.89 -8.10
N LEU A 81 -1.86 8.11 -9.14
CA LEU A 81 -1.51 6.70 -9.20
C LEU A 81 0.00 6.51 -9.11
N PRO A 82 0.52 5.71 -8.16
CA PRO A 82 1.95 5.46 -8.06
C PRO A 82 2.48 4.75 -9.29
N GLN A 83 3.73 5.05 -9.66
CA GLN A 83 4.40 4.36 -10.76
C GLN A 83 4.80 2.93 -10.38
N ARG A 84 5.10 2.72 -9.10
CA ARG A 84 5.45 1.40 -8.57
C ARG A 84 4.77 1.15 -7.23
N ILE A 85 4.24 -0.05 -7.08
CA ILE A 85 3.72 -0.56 -5.82
C ILE A 85 4.54 -1.79 -5.41
N VAL A 86 5.04 -1.79 -4.18
CA VAL A 86 5.59 -2.97 -3.51
C VAL A 86 4.57 -3.41 -2.48
N TYR A 87 4.11 -4.64 -2.59
CA TYR A 87 3.08 -5.20 -1.72
C TYR A 87 3.67 -6.36 -0.91
N VAL A 88 3.68 -6.21 0.40
CA VAL A 88 4.09 -7.26 1.35
C VAL A 88 2.82 -7.89 1.91
N SER A 89 2.73 -9.21 1.93
CA SER A 89 1.53 -9.92 2.37
C SER A 89 1.87 -11.11 3.25
N CYS A 90 1.14 -11.26 4.33
CA CYS A 90 1.15 -12.46 5.17
C CYS A 90 0.06 -13.47 4.80
N ASN A 91 -0.78 -13.19 3.79
CA ASN A 91 -1.87 -14.06 3.37
C ASN A 91 -1.91 -14.20 1.83
N PRO A 92 -1.48 -15.36 1.29
CA PRO A 92 -1.45 -15.56 -0.16
C PRO A 92 -2.81 -15.45 -0.85
N LYS A 93 -3.90 -15.77 -0.16
CA LYS A 93 -5.25 -15.73 -0.74
C LYS A 93 -5.71 -14.30 -0.99
N THR A 94 -5.54 -13.42 -0.01
CA THR A 94 -5.90 -12.00 -0.17
C THR A 94 -4.93 -11.29 -1.11
N LEU A 95 -3.65 -11.68 -1.13
CA LEU A 95 -2.69 -11.19 -2.11
C LEU A 95 -3.13 -11.54 -3.54
N ALA A 96 -3.52 -12.78 -3.80
CA ALA A 96 -3.96 -13.20 -5.13
C ALA A 96 -5.17 -12.39 -5.62
N ARG A 97 -6.13 -12.12 -4.75
CA ARG A 97 -7.28 -11.26 -5.04
C ARG A 97 -6.85 -9.83 -5.38
N ASP A 98 -5.95 -9.26 -4.57
CA ASP A 98 -5.49 -7.88 -4.74
C ASP A 98 -4.60 -7.74 -6.00
N ILE A 99 -3.80 -8.77 -6.33
CA ILE A 99 -3.05 -8.86 -7.60
C ILE A 99 -4.00 -8.79 -8.80
N ASP A 100 -5.07 -9.59 -8.77
CA ASP A 100 -6.07 -9.61 -9.85
C ASP A 100 -6.65 -8.22 -10.08
N MET A 101 -7.02 -7.53 -9.01
CA MET A 101 -7.57 -6.18 -9.08
C MET A 101 -6.55 -5.16 -9.61
N LEU A 102 -5.32 -5.18 -9.13
CA LEU A 102 -4.27 -4.27 -9.58
C LEU A 102 -3.92 -4.49 -11.07
N CYS A 103 -3.81 -5.75 -11.50
CA CYS A 103 -3.39 -6.07 -12.86
C CYS A 103 -4.52 -5.93 -13.88
N ASN A 104 -5.74 -6.33 -13.54
CA ASN A 104 -6.85 -6.39 -14.49
C ASN A 104 -7.77 -5.17 -14.44
N GLN A 105 -7.73 -4.38 -13.36
CA GLN A 105 -8.65 -3.24 -13.19
C GLN A 105 -7.94 -1.90 -12.94
N ALA A 106 -6.76 -1.91 -12.31
CA ALA A 106 -6.06 -0.68 -11.94
C ALA A 106 -4.90 -0.29 -12.87
N GLY A 107 -4.67 -1.04 -13.93
CA GLY A 107 -3.69 -0.70 -14.96
C GLY A 107 -2.23 -0.96 -14.57
N TYR A 108 -1.98 -1.94 -13.69
CA TYR A 108 -0.63 -2.34 -13.30
C TYR A 108 -0.20 -3.65 -13.97
N THR A 109 1.11 -3.85 -14.04
CA THR A 109 1.74 -5.11 -14.45
C THR A 109 2.51 -5.69 -13.28
N LEU A 110 2.28 -6.96 -12.98
CA LEU A 110 3.10 -7.70 -12.01
C LEU A 110 4.50 -7.93 -12.58
N LYS A 111 5.52 -7.32 -12.00
CA LYS A 111 6.91 -7.41 -12.47
C LYS A 111 7.66 -8.56 -11.82
N SER A 112 7.44 -8.79 -10.54
CA SER A 112 8.07 -9.89 -9.79
C SER A 112 7.27 -10.23 -8.56
N ALA A 113 7.39 -11.47 -8.11
CA ALA A 113 6.85 -11.93 -6.85
C ALA A 113 7.80 -12.94 -6.22
N GLY A 114 7.87 -12.94 -4.91
CA GLY A 114 8.72 -13.84 -4.14
C GLY A 114 8.10 -14.19 -2.79
N ILE A 115 8.66 -15.22 -2.18
CA ILE A 115 8.24 -15.72 -0.87
C ILE A 115 9.41 -15.63 0.09
N ILE A 116 9.14 -15.15 1.30
CA ILE A 116 10.11 -15.14 2.41
C ILE A 116 9.56 -16.06 3.49
N ASN A 117 10.30 -17.11 3.81
CA ASN A 117 9.94 -18.03 4.88
C ASN A 117 10.53 -17.51 6.20
N MET A 118 9.79 -16.63 6.88
CA MET A 118 10.22 -16.02 8.14
C MET A 118 9.93 -16.91 9.36
N PHE A 119 9.00 -17.86 9.21
CA PHE A 119 8.56 -18.76 10.28
C PHE A 119 8.66 -20.21 9.82
N PRO A 120 9.89 -20.81 9.80
CA PRO A 120 10.09 -22.19 9.35
C PRO A 120 9.18 -23.18 10.09
N HIS A 121 8.71 -24.21 9.39
CA HIS A 121 7.81 -25.25 9.93
C HIS A 121 6.41 -24.75 10.33
N THR A 122 6.00 -23.55 9.89
CA THR A 122 4.63 -23.03 10.03
C THR A 122 4.02 -22.78 8.65
N SER A 123 2.69 -22.60 8.62
CA SER A 123 1.97 -22.21 7.40
C SER A 123 2.07 -20.70 7.11
N HIS A 124 2.79 -19.93 7.95
CA HIS A 124 2.93 -18.49 7.82
C HIS A 124 4.09 -18.15 6.90
N VAL A 125 3.79 -17.64 5.71
CA VAL A 125 4.75 -17.16 4.72
C VAL A 125 4.49 -15.70 4.44
N GLU A 126 5.58 -14.92 4.34
CA GLU A 126 5.52 -13.57 3.80
C GLU A 126 5.76 -13.64 2.29
N SER A 127 4.94 -12.93 1.54
CA SER A 127 5.08 -12.78 0.09
C SER A 127 5.32 -11.32 -0.25
N ILE A 128 6.15 -11.07 -1.25
CA ILE A 128 6.41 -9.73 -1.77
C ILE A 128 6.08 -9.73 -3.26
N ALA A 129 5.29 -8.76 -3.70
CA ALA A 129 4.97 -8.56 -5.09
C ALA A 129 5.29 -7.12 -5.51
N VAL A 130 5.81 -6.95 -6.71
CA VAL A 130 6.16 -5.65 -7.27
C VAL A 130 5.34 -5.41 -8.53
N PHE A 131 4.69 -4.26 -8.59
CA PHE A 131 3.84 -3.84 -9.69
C PHE A 131 4.36 -2.54 -10.27
N ASP A 132 4.39 -2.44 -11.60
CA ASP A 132 4.64 -1.19 -12.30
C ASP A 132 3.40 -0.77 -13.07
N LYS A 133 3.13 0.53 -13.08
CA LYS A 133 2.06 1.11 -13.89
C LYS A 133 2.36 0.91 -15.37
N LYS A 134 1.36 0.48 -16.10
CA LYS A 134 1.44 0.34 -17.56
C LYS A 134 1.60 1.69 -18.26
#